data_3aa3820bf05c96e841f1b406b22718b1
#
_entry.id   3aa3820bf05c96e841f1b406b22718b1
#
_cell.length_a   1.000
_cell.length_b   1.000
_cell.length_c   1.000
_cell.angle_alpha   90.00
_cell.angle_beta   90.00
_cell.angle_gamma   90.00
#
_symmetry.space_group_name_H-M   'P 1'
#
loop_
_entity.id
_entity.type
_entity.pdbx_description
1 polymer ?
#
loop_
_entity_poly.entity_id
_entity_poly.type
_entity_poly.pdbx_seq_one_letter_code
_entity_poly.pdbx_strand_id
1 'polypeptide(L)'
;MPVTAVITNIARASLHDGPGIRTVVYFKGCGLRCAWCHNPETLTGKAEILYAPVKCIACGRCIELCPACHSPSDTKMVFDRRACTRCGKCADLCPTGALSKCGEEMTLEEVLLQLRKDAHYYAQGGGVTLSGGECLLQSEFAAALLERLRAEGIHTAIESALFVPRESLDRVIPHTDLFFADCKLPDPIRHRQYTGAENHRIMENLDYLTQATPGRVICRIPLIPGVNDAPEDMDAFAALLSPMVERLQAIELLRYNPLGESKYTMSGRDYVGFGESQSDHVMLARVARLESALSGRVRVFTVL
;
A
#
# COMPACT_ATOMS: atom_id res chain seq x y z
N MET A 1 -17.66 -1.57 22.11
CA MET A 1 -17.81 -0.59 21.01
C MET A 1 -17.62 -1.35 19.71
N PRO A 2 -18.26 -0.96 18.60
CA PRO A 2 -18.01 -1.60 17.32
C PRO A 2 -16.52 -1.41 16.94
N VAL A 3 -15.93 -2.44 16.34
CA VAL A 3 -14.56 -2.36 15.83
C VAL A 3 -14.59 -1.48 14.58
N THR A 4 -13.80 -0.41 14.56
CA THR A 4 -13.70 0.54 13.44
C THR A 4 -12.28 0.59 12.90
N ALA A 5 -12.13 1.01 11.64
CA ALA A 5 -10.84 1.30 11.02
C ALA A 5 -10.89 2.60 10.21
N VAL A 6 -9.73 3.24 10.06
CA VAL A 6 -9.61 4.39 9.16
C VAL A 6 -9.23 3.89 7.78
N ILE A 7 -10.16 4.02 6.84
CA ILE A 7 -10.04 3.57 5.45
C ILE A 7 -9.86 4.79 4.54
N THR A 8 -8.90 4.72 3.60
CA THR A 8 -8.66 5.79 2.63
C THR A 8 -9.46 5.62 1.36
N ASN A 9 -9.63 4.37 0.93
CA ASN A 9 -10.31 4.04 -0.31
C ASN A 9 -10.73 2.56 -0.30
N ILE A 10 -11.76 2.24 -1.07
CA ILE A 10 -12.13 0.88 -1.46
C ILE A 10 -12.13 0.87 -2.98
N ALA A 11 -11.04 0.35 -3.59
CA ALA A 11 -10.88 0.29 -5.03
C ALA A 11 -11.46 -1.02 -5.57
N ARG A 12 -12.34 -0.89 -6.56
CA ARG A 12 -13.06 -2.02 -7.17
C ARG A 12 -12.38 -2.44 -8.47
N ALA A 13 -12.54 -3.71 -8.85
CA ALA A 13 -12.08 -4.28 -10.11
C ALA A 13 -10.54 -4.18 -10.33
N SER A 14 -9.74 -4.37 -9.28
CA SER A 14 -8.29 -4.46 -9.41
C SER A 14 -7.85 -5.80 -9.99
N LEU A 15 -6.83 -5.78 -10.87
CA LEU A 15 -6.27 -6.94 -11.57
C LEU A 15 -4.85 -7.31 -11.10
N HIS A 16 -4.23 -6.48 -10.25
CA HIS A 16 -2.81 -6.62 -9.87
C HIS A 16 -2.59 -6.92 -8.38
N ASP A 17 -3.67 -7.02 -7.61
CA ASP A 17 -3.60 -7.18 -6.15
C ASP A 17 -3.96 -8.61 -5.70
N GLY A 18 -3.74 -9.60 -6.57
CA GLY A 18 -3.96 -11.02 -6.32
C GLY A 18 -4.73 -11.73 -7.42
N PRO A 19 -5.09 -13.01 -7.23
CA PRO A 19 -5.77 -13.80 -8.25
C PRO A 19 -7.19 -13.28 -8.51
N GLY A 20 -7.58 -13.34 -9.80
CA GLY A 20 -8.89 -12.89 -10.27
C GLY A 20 -9.11 -11.38 -10.17
N ILE A 21 -10.37 -10.97 -10.24
CA ILE A 21 -10.76 -9.55 -10.06
C ILE A 21 -10.97 -9.29 -8.58
N ARG A 22 -10.28 -8.26 -8.05
CA ARG A 22 -10.26 -8.00 -6.61
C ARG A 22 -10.88 -6.65 -6.25
N THR A 23 -11.42 -6.59 -5.04
CA THR A 23 -11.70 -5.32 -4.38
C THR A 23 -10.62 -5.09 -3.32
N VAL A 24 -9.96 -3.94 -3.38
CA VAL A 24 -8.85 -3.59 -2.47
C VAL A 24 -9.33 -2.58 -1.44
N VAL A 25 -9.16 -2.91 -0.17
CA VAL A 25 -9.42 -2.00 0.96
C VAL A 25 -8.11 -1.35 1.38
N TYR A 26 -7.99 -0.04 1.19
CA TYR A 26 -6.80 0.73 1.54
C TYR A 26 -6.94 1.34 2.93
N PHE A 27 -6.15 0.83 3.86
CA PHE A 27 -6.06 1.32 5.23
C PHE A 27 -5.20 2.56 5.36
N LYS A 28 -5.47 3.40 6.35
CA LYS A 28 -4.70 4.60 6.64
C LYS A 28 -3.74 4.37 7.81
N GLY A 29 -2.54 4.92 7.68
CA GLY A 29 -1.41 4.73 8.59
C GLY A 29 -0.34 3.79 8.01
N CYS A 30 0.93 4.17 8.14
CA CYS A 30 2.07 3.34 7.78
C CYS A 30 3.23 3.61 8.75
N GLY A 31 3.96 2.56 9.14
CA GLY A 31 5.17 2.68 9.95
C GLY A 31 6.39 3.13 9.17
N LEU A 32 6.39 2.92 7.84
CA LEU A 32 7.47 3.30 6.95
C LEU A 32 7.24 4.67 6.30
N ARG A 33 8.32 5.23 5.74
CA ARG A 33 8.37 6.52 5.03
C ARG A 33 9.15 6.35 3.72
N CYS A 34 8.74 5.37 2.91
CA CYS A 34 9.43 5.06 1.66
C CYS A 34 9.49 6.29 0.75
N ALA A 35 10.68 6.62 0.25
CA ALA A 35 10.88 7.79 -0.61
C ALA A 35 10.11 7.69 -1.94
N TRP A 36 9.79 6.47 -2.38
CA TRP A 36 8.99 6.16 -3.57
C TRP A 36 7.55 5.77 -3.26
N CYS A 37 7.00 6.15 -2.09
CA CYS A 37 5.68 5.70 -1.68
C CYS A 37 4.62 6.04 -2.74
N HIS A 38 3.89 5.04 -3.22
CA HIS A 38 2.84 5.23 -4.23
C HIS A 38 1.51 5.74 -3.63
N ASN A 39 1.36 5.65 -2.29
CA ASN A 39 0.18 6.08 -1.56
C ASN A 39 0.53 7.01 -0.39
N PRO A 40 1.17 8.19 -0.64
CA PRO A 40 1.62 9.09 0.42
C PRO A 40 0.46 9.62 1.28
N GLU A 41 -0.76 9.63 0.76
CA GLU A 41 -1.99 9.99 1.49
C GLU A 41 -2.34 8.99 2.59
N THR A 42 -1.73 7.80 2.59
CA THR A 42 -1.96 6.79 3.64
C THR A 42 -0.97 6.86 4.80
N LEU A 43 0.09 7.67 4.70
CA LEU A 43 1.21 7.66 5.66
C LEU A 43 0.81 8.01 7.10
N THR A 44 -0.17 8.88 7.30
CA THR A 44 -0.68 9.22 8.64
C THR A 44 -1.91 8.38 8.99
N GLY A 45 -2.06 7.99 10.25
CA GLY A 45 -3.23 7.23 10.72
C GLY A 45 -4.48 8.08 10.95
N LYS A 46 -4.41 9.41 10.74
CA LYS A 46 -5.54 10.34 10.95
C LYS A 46 -6.07 10.84 9.62
N ALA A 47 -7.37 11.15 9.55
CA ALA A 47 -7.96 11.81 8.39
C ALA A 47 -7.17 13.08 8.00
N GLU A 48 -7.09 13.37 6.71
CA GLU A 48 -6.43 14.55 6.14
C GLU A 48 -7.31 15.17 5.07
N ILE A 49 -7.10 16.46 4.80
CA ILE A 49 -7.68 17.13 3.63
C ILE A 49 -6.65 17.14 2.52
N LEU A 50 -6.98 16.53 1.39
CA LEU A 50 -6.21 16.60 0.17
C LEU A 50 -6.65 17.82 -0.62
N TYR A 51 -5.70 18.51 -1.26
CA TYR A 51 -5.96 19.63 -2.14
C TYR A 51 -5.36 19.38 -3.53
N ALA A 52 -6.21 19.29 -4.53
CA ALA A 52 -5.85 19.14 -5.93
C ALA A 52 -5.90 20.51 -6.64
N PRO A 53 -4.79 21.26 -6.75
CA PRO A 53 -4.79 22.62 -7.33
C PRO A 53 -5.34 22.64 -8.75
N VAL A 54 -5.12 21.58 -9.53
CA VAL A 54 -5.60 21.50 -10.93
C VAL A 54 -7.12 21.53 -11.05
N LYS A 55 -7.85 21.10 -10.01
CA LYS A 55 -9.33 21.11 -9.95
C LYS A 55 -9.89 22.41 -9.35
N CYS A 56 -9.05 23.25 -8.76
CA CYS A 56 -9.52 24.47 -8.09
C CYS A 56 -9.91 25.56 -9.10
N ILE A 57 -11.14 26.07 -8.98
CA ILE A 57 -11.69 27.16 -9.79
C ILE A 57 -11.68 28.50 -9.06
N ALA A 58 -10.98 28.63 -7.94
CA ALA A 58 -10.85 29.83 -7.13
C ALA A 58 -12.20 30.47 -6.70
N CYS A 59 -13.23 29.68 -6.44
CA CYS A 59 -14.58 30.16 -6.11
C CYS A 59 -14.73 30.80 -4.73
N GLY A 60 -13.71 30.74 -3.86
CA GLY A 60 -13.65 31.39 -2.54
C GLY A 60 -14.43 30.71 -1.41
N ARG A 61 -15.34 29.76 -1.66
CA ARG A 61 -16.22 29.16 -0.65
C ARG A 61 -15.48 28.56 0.54
N CYS A 62 -14.34 27.92 0.32
CA CYS A 62 -13.52 27.35 1.39
C CYS A 62 -12.85 28.43 2.26
N ILE A 63 -12.53 29.60 1.67
CA ILE A 63 -11.93 30.75 2.36
C ILE A 63 -12.99 31.35 3.31
N GLU A 64 -14.21 31.57 2.80
CA GLU A 64 -15.33 32.08 3.62
C GLU A 64 -15.65 31.13 4.80
N LEU A 65 -15.62 29.81 4.52
CA LEU A 65 -15.91 28.78 5.55
C LEU A 65 -14.81 28.69 6.62
N CYS A 66 -13.55 28.79 6.23
CA CYS A 66 -12.42 28.54 7.14
C CYS A 66 -11.23 29.45 6.77
N PRO A 67 -11.30 30.77 7.07
CA PRO A 67 -10.25 31.72 6.76
C PRO A 67 -8.93 31.45 7.51
N ALA A 68 -8.96 30.68 8.59
CA ALA A 68 -7.75 30.25 9.30
C ALA A 68 -6.91 29.26 8.50
N CYS A 69 -7.54 28.47 7.61
CA CYS A 69 -6.84 27.42 6.84
C CYS A 69 -6.68 27.78 5.36
N HIS A 70 -7.52 28.66 4.85
CA HIS A 70 -7.57 28.96 3.42
C HIS A 70 -7.44 30.47 3.18
N SER A 71 -6.57 30.85 2.25
CA SER A 71 -6.40 32.24 1.84
C SER A 71 -6.34 32.34 0.32
N PRO A 72 -6.69 33.51 -0.26
CA PRO A 72 -6.58 33.71 -1.70
C PRO A 72 -5.12 33.72 -2.15
N SER A 73 -4.89 33.34 -3.39
CA SER A 73 -3.64 33.58 -4.12
C SER A 73 -3.95 34.14 -5.51
N ASP A 74 -2.94 34.61 -6.24
CA ASP A 74 -3.12 35.25 -7.55
C ASP A 74 -3.87 34.35 -8.55
N THR A 75 -3.75 33.04 -8.44
CA THR A 75 -4.34 32.12 -9.39
C THR A 75 -5.37 31.16 -8.77
N LYS A 76 -5.27 30.83 -7.48
CA LYS A 76 -6.10 29.79 -6.85
C LYS A 76 -6.31 30.07 -5.34
N MET A 77 -5.95 29.12 -4.50
CA MET A 77 -6.10 29.15 -3.05
C MET A 77 -4.86 28.55 -2.40
N VAL A 78 -4.40 29.14 -1.32
CA VAL A 78 -3.38 28.55 -0.44
C VAL A 78 -4.09 27.82 0.69
N PHE A 79 -3.62 26.60 0.98
CA PHE A 79 -4.14 25.77 2.07
C PHE A 79 -3.07 25.57 3.15
N ASP A 80 -3.28 26.22 4.32
CA ASP A 80 -2.47 25.98 5.51
C ASP A 80 -2.94 24.72 6.24
N ARG A 81 -2.19 23.65 6.05
CA ARG A 81 -2.46 22.35 6.67
C ARG A 81 -2.21 22.33 8.18
N ARG A 82 -1.38 23.26 8.71
CA ARG A 82 -1.02 23.30 10.13
C ARG A 82 -2.17 23.84 10.97
N ALA A 83 -2.92 24.81 10.44
CA ALA A 83 -4.12 25.35 11.07
C ALA A 83 -5.35 24.42 10.95
N CYS A 84 -5.28 23.37 10.08
CA CYS A 84 -6.43 22.55 9.73
C CYS A 84 -6.81 21.56 10.84
N THR A 85 -8.06 21.62 11.31
CA THR A 85 -8.64 20.66 12.27
C THR A 85 -9.10 19.33 11.62
N ARG A 86 -9.02 19.22 10.30
CA ARG A 86 -9.41 18.02 9.50
C ARG A 86 -10.91 17.68 9.57
N CYS A 87 -11.75 18.63 9.86
CA CYS A 87 -13.21 18.42 10.03
C CYS A 87 -13.94 18.01 8.73
N GLY A 88 -13.35 18.23 7.54
CA GLY A 88 -13.92 17.85 6.25
C GLY A 88 -14.90 18.86 5.63
N LYS A 89 -15.43 19.82 6.35
CA LYS A 89 -16.48 20.74 5.89
C LYS A 89 -16.13 21.46 4.58
N CYS A 90 -14.86 21.83 4.38
CA CYS A 90 -14.40 22.46 3.14
C CYS A 90 -14.39 21.50 1.95
N ALA A 91 -14.19 20.21 2.17
CA ALA A 91 -14.29 19.19 1.15
C ALA A 91 -15.74 18.98 0.72
N ASP A 92 -16.67 18.91 1.68
CA ASP A 92 -18.12 18.75 1.40
C ASP A 92 -18.67 19.94 0.61
N LEU A 93 -18.13 21.15 0.82
CA LEU A 93 -18.56 22.38 0.16
C LEU A 93 -17.89 22.58 -1.21
N CYS A 94 -16.81 21.85 -1.55
CA CYS A 94 -16.02 22.09 -2.74
C CYS A 94 -16.71 21.53 -4.01
N PRO A 95 -17.21 22.39 -4.93
CA PRO A 95 -18.05 21.95 -6.05
C PRO A 95 -17.28 21.14 -7.11
N THR A 96 -15.94 21.28 -7.15
CA THR A 96 -15.09 20.59 -8.12
C THR A 96 -14.34 19.38 -7.52
N GLY A 97 -14.51 19.14 -6.21
CA GLY A 97 -13.71 18.14 -5.52
C GLY A 97 -12.20 18.45 -5.47
N ALA A 98 -11.83 19.74 -5.61
CA ALA A 98 -10.44 20.17 -5.43
C ALA A 98 -9.97 19.95 -3.99
N LEU A 99 -10.86 20.08 -3.01
CA LEU A 99 -10.66 19.66 -1.65
C LEU A 99 -11.42 18.33 -1.44
N SER A 100 -10.76 17.35 -0.86
CA SER A 100 -11.36 16.05 -0.52
C SER A 100 -10.84 15.55 0.82
N LYS A 101 -11.68 14.85 1.58
CA LYS A 101 -11.28 14.19 2.82
C LYS A 101 -10.68 12.83 2.50
N CYS A 102 -9.50 12.55 3.02
CA CYS A 102 -8.83 11.25 2.90
C CYS A 102 -8.74 10.59 4.29
N GLY A 103 -9.29 9.42 4.40
CA GLY A 103 -9.44 8.68 5.64
C GLY A 103 -10.81 8.91 6.27
N GLU A 104 -11.61 7.86 6.26
CA GLU A 104 -12.91 7.78 6.88
C GLU A 104 -12.90 6.67 7.93
N GLU A 105 -13.40 6.94 9.10
CA GLU A 105 -13.60 5.90 10.11
C GLU A 105 -14.84 5.09 9.72
N MET A 106 -14.64 3.81 9.45
CA MET A 106 -15.69 2.89 8.99
C MET A 106 -15.81 1.72 9.95
N THR A 107 -17.04 1.31 10.20
CA THR A 107 -17.37 0.07 10.90
C THR A 107 -17.18 -1.14 10.00
N LEU A 108 -17.07 -2.31 10.61
CA LEU A 108 -16.96 -3.59 9.87
C LEU A 108 -18.13 -3.79 8.90
N GLU A 109 -19.36 -3.50 9.34
CA GLU A 109 -20.57 -3.68 8.52
C GLU A 109 -20.62 -2.71 7.34
N GLU A 110 -20.17 -1.46 7.51
CA GLU A 110 -20.08 -0.50 6.40
C GLU A 110 -19.10 -0.95 5.33
N VAL A 111 -17.93 -1.48 5.73
CA VAL A 111 -16.95 -2.02 4.79
C VAL A 111 -17.52 -3.26 4.08
N LEU A 112 -18.07 -4.22 4.82
CA LEU A 112 -18.69 -5.42 4.25
C LEU A 112 -19.82 -5.10 3.26
N LEU A 113 -20.64 -4.09 3.57
CA LEU A 113 -21.71 -3.64 2.65
C LEU A 113 -21.14 -3.15 1.30
N GLN A 114 -19.99 -2.47 1.32
CA GLN A 114 -19.32 -2.05 0.07
C GLN A 114 -18.75 -3.26 -0.67
N LEU A 115 -18.09 -4.18 0.01
CA LEU A 115 -17.44 -5.35 -0.59
C LEU A 115 -18.47 -6.30 -1.23
N ARG A 116 -19.61 -6.51 -0.60
CA ARG A 116 -20.68 -7.39 -1.14
C ARG A 116 -21.24 -6.93 -2.48
N LYS A 117 -21.04 -5.66 -2.87
CA LYS A 117 -21.43 -5.18 -4.21
C LYS A 117 -20.66 -5.86 -5.33
N ASP A 118 -19.49 -6.47 -5.03
CA ASP A 118 -18.60 -7.12 -5.97
C ASP A 118 -18.62 -8.65 -5.87
N ALA A 119 -19.61 -9.23 -5.15
CA ALA A 119 -19.71 -10.66 -4.91
C ALA A 119 -19.64 -11.52 -6.18
N HIS A 120 -20.13 -10.99 -7.31
CA HIS A 120 -20.09 -11.70 -8.61
C HIS A 120 -18.64 -11.89 -9.13
N TYR A 121 -17.71 -10.98 -8.84
CA TYR A 121 -16.31 -11.17 -9.19
C TYR A 121 -15.64 -12.21 -8.27
N TYR A 122 -16.02 -12.25 -7.01
CA TYR A 122 -15.47 -13.21 -6.04
C TYR A 122 -15.86 -14.64 -6.39
N ALA A 123 -17.10 -14.87 -6.83
CA ALA A 123 -17.57 -16.15 -7.29
C ALA A 123 -16.83 -16.68 -8.54
N GLN A 124 -16.13 -15.82 -9.26
CA GLN A 124 -15.35 -16.16 -10.46
C GLN A 124 -13.83 -16.27 -10.16
N GLY A 125 -13.44 -16.52 -8.91
CA GLY A 125 -12.04 -16.68 -8.50
C GLY A 125 -11.36 -15.38 -8.09
N GLY A 126 -12.10 -14.29 -7.95
CA GLY A 126 -11.64 -13.04 -7.36
C GLY A 126 -11.68 -13.06 -5.84
N GLY A 127 -11.59 -11.89 -5.22
CA GLY A 127 -11.64 -11.78 -3.77
C GLY A 127 -11.33 -10.38 -3.24
N VAL A 128 -10.98 -10.30 -1.97
CA VAL A 128 -10.66 -9.04 -1.29
C VAL A 128 -9.19 -9.02 -0.90
N THR A 129 -8.55 -7.87 -1.12
CA THR A 129 -7.17 -7.61 -0.67
C THR A 129 -7.17 -6.44 0.31
N LEU A 130 -6.53 -6.62 1.45
CA LEU A 130 -6.26 -5.55 2.41
C LEU A 130 -4.87 -4.97 2.13
N SER A 131 -4.81 -3.66 1.92
CA SER A 131 -3.62 -2.92 1.53
C SER A 131 -3.63 -1.51 2.13
N GLY A 132 -2.98 -0.52 1.50
CA GLY A 132 -3.05 0.89 1.88
C GLY A 132 -1.70 1.47 2.26
N GLY A 133 -1.59 2.00 3.47
CA GLY A 133 -0.31 2.25 4.11
C GLY A 133 0.26 0.95 4.66
N GLU A 134 -0.25 0.55 5.83
CA GLU A 134 0.01 -0.76 6.45
C GLU A 134 -1.26 -1.22 7.18
N CYS A 135 -2.00 -2.12 6.56
CA CYS A 135 -3.29 -2.59 7.11
C CYS A 135 -3.14 -3.30 8.47
N LEU A 136 -1.98 -3.91 8.72
CA LEU A 136 -1.69 -4.61 9.97
C LEU A 136 -1.45 -3.68 11.18
N LEU A 137 -1.34 -2.37 10.98
CA LEU A 137 -1.42 -1.40 12.09
C LEU A 137 -2.82 -1.34 12.72
N GLN A 138 -3.84 -1.78 11.99
CA GLN A 138 -5.23 -1.90 12.42
C GLN A 138 -5.65 -3.38 12.41
N SER A 139 -4.77 -4.27 12.91
CA SER A 139 -4.88 -5.72 12.78
C SER A 139 -6.11 -6.34 13.42
N GLU A 140 -6.70 -5.73 14.45
CA GLU A 140 -7.96 -6.20 15.06
C GLU A 140 -9.12 -6.10 14.07
N PHE A 141 -9.24 -4.95 13.41
CA PHE A 141 -10.25 -4.75 12.37
C PHE A 141 -9.96 -5.63 11.15
N ALA A 142 -8.68 -5.68 10.72
CA ALA A 142 -8.28 -6.50 9.57
C ALA A 142 -8.63 -7.98 9.80
N ALA A 143 -8.33 -8.53 10.97
CA ALA A 143 -8.66 -9.92 11.32
C ALA A 143 -10.18 -10.17 11.30
N ALA A 144 -10.96 -9.30 11.95
CA ALA A 144 -12.42 -9.43 11.97
C ALA A 144 -13.03 -9.36 10.56
N LEU A 145 -12.51 -8.47 9.69
CA LEU A 145 -12.96 -8.36 8.31
C LEU A 145 -12.63 -9.64 7.51
N LEU A 146 -11.38 -10.13 7.60
CA LEU A 146 -10.95 -11.35 6.90
C LEU A 146 -11.72 -12.58 7.37
N GLU A 147 -11.98 -12.71 8.68
CA GLU A 147 -12.79 -13.81 9.23
C GLU A 147 -14.20 -13.84 8.61
N ARG A 148 -14.86 -12.66 8.54
CA ARG A 148 -16.20 -12.55 7.93
C ARG A 148 -16.18 -12.87 6.43
N LEU A 149 -15.17 -12.38 5.70
CA LEU A 149 -15.02 -12.67 4.27
C LEU A 149 -14.82 -14.16 4.02
N ARG A 150 -13.98 -14.83 4.81
CA ARG A 150 -13.78 -16.28 4.71
C ARG A 150 -15.03 -17.07 5.04
N ALA A 151 -15.79 -16.65 6.05
CA ALA A 151 -17.07 -17.27 6.37
C ALA A 151 -18.09 -17.17 5.23
N GLU A 152 -17.97 -16.15 4.36
CA GLU A 152 -18.75 -15.97 3.14
C GLU A 152 -18.11 -16.68 1.91
N GLY A 153 -17.01 -17.44 2.09
CA GLY A 153 -16.31 -18.15 1.01
C GLY A 153 -15.51 -17.26 0.07
N ILE A 154 -15.20 -16.02 0.49
CA ILE A 154 -14.47 -15.04 -0.31
C ILE A 154 -12.97 -15.22 -0.07
N HIS A 155 -12.19 -15.36 -1.14
CA HIS A 155 -10.73 -15.45 -1.07
C HIS A 155 -10.13 -14.14 -0.55
N THR A 156 -9.23 -14.26 0.44
CA THR A 156 -8.63 -13.14 1.16
C THR A 156 -7.14 -12.99 0.86
N ALA A 157 -6.67 -11.77 0.70
CA ALA A 157 -5.25 -11.46 0.58
C ALA A 157 -4.86 -10.24 1.43
N ILE A 158 -3.61 -10.18 1.82
CA ILE A 158 -2.99 -9.04 2.51
C ILE A 158 -1.76 -8.60 1.74
N GLU A 159 -1.59 -7.29 1.56
CA GLU A 159 -0.35 -6.63 1.16
C GLU A 159 0.23 -5.91 2.36
N SER A 160 1.45 -6.26 2.76
CA SER A 160 2.10 -5.71 3.94
C SER A 160 3.60 -5.54 3.74
N ALA A 161 4.15 -4.46 4.30
CA ALA A 161 5.59 -4.29 4.44
C ALA A 161 6.15 -5.03 5.68
N LEU A 162 5.31 -5.70 6.46
CA LEU A 162 5.67 -6.48 7.65
C LEU A 162 6.39 -5.69 8.76
N PHE A 163 6.41 -4.35 8.70
CA PHE A 163 7.00 -3.52 9.75
C PHE A 163 6.00 -3.28 10.89
N VAL A 164 5.58 -4.35 11.52
CA VAL A 164 4.55 -4.40 12.56
C VAL A 164 4.97 -5.33 13.71
N PRO A 165 4.32 -5.27 14.90
CA PRO A 165 4.47 -6.30 15.92
C PRO A 165 4.01 -7.67 15.39
N ARG A 166 4.64 -8.75 15.88
CA ARG A 166 4.31 -10.14 15.47
C ARG A 166 2.85 -10.50 15.76
N GLU A 167 2.33 -10.02 16.87
CA GLU A 167 0.93 -10.23 17.28
C GLU A 167 -0.08 -9.73 16.24
N SER A 168 0.30 -8.76 15.41
CA SER A 168 -0.52 -8.31 14.29
C SER A 168 -0.62 -9.38 13.19
N LEU A 169 0.45 -10.14 12.96
CA LEU A 169 0.45 -11.28 12.02
C LEU A 169 -0.36 -12.45 12.59
N ASP A 170 -0.17 -12.78 13.88
CA ASP A 170 -0.87 -13.90 14.53
C ASP A 170 -2.40 -13.74 14.43
N ARG A 171 -2.92 -12.51 14.50
CA ARG A 171 -4.35 -12.23 14.36
C ARG A 171 -4.89 -12.53 12.97
N VAL A 172 -4.13 -12.27 11.91
CA VAL A 172 -4.63 -12.34 10.53
C VAL A 172 -4.27 -13.65 9.82
N ILE A 173 -3.21 -14.36 10.23
CA ILE A 173 -2.75 -15.61 9.61
C ILE A 173 -3.88 -16.65 9.47
N PRO A 174 -4.76 -16.90 10.48
CA PRO A 174 -5.83 -17.89 10.36
C PRO A 174 -6.87 -17.56 9.29
N HIS A 175 -6.98 -16.29 8.91
CA HIS A 175 -8.06 -15.77 8.07
C HIS A 175 -7.57 -15.28 6.69
N THR A 176 -6.29 -15.50 6.34
CA THR A 176 -5.70 -15.02 5.09
C THR A 176 -5.28 -16.17 4.20
N ASP A 177 -5.71 -16.17 2.95
CA ASP A 177 -5.37 -17.21 1.97
C ASP A 177 -4.04 -16.91 1.27
N LEU A 178 -3.69 -15.63 1.04
CA LEU A 178 -2.50 -15.20 0.34
C LEU A 178 -1.88 -13.94 0.98
N PHE A 179 -0.56 -13.93 1.13
CA PHE A 179 0.19 -12.75 1.58
C PHE A 179 1.11 -12.24 0.47
N PHE A 180 1.06 -10.95 0.22
CA PHE A 180 2.08 -10.21 -0.51
C PHE A 180 2.95 -9.50 0.51
N ALA A 181 4.19 -9.92 0.63
CA ALA A 181 5.15 -9.40 1.61
C ALA A 181 6.23 -8.59 0.90
N ASP A 182 6.35 -7.31 1.22
CA ASP A 182 7.32 -6.41 0.58
C ASP A 182 8.73 -6.59 1.15
N CYS A 183 9.68 -6.93 0.31
CA CYS A 183 11.12 -6.89 0.57
C CYS A 183 11.74 -5.74 -0.23
N LYS A 184 11.95 -4.57 0.43
CA LYS A 184 12.24 -3.32 -0.30
C LYS A 184 13.73 -3.13 -0.60
N LEU A 185 14.61 -3.48 0.33
CA LEU A 185 16.06 -3.36 0.22
C LEU A 185 16.74 -4.43 1.09
N PRO A 186 17.81 -5.11 0.60
CA PRO A 186 18.53 -6.12 1.38
C PRO A 186 19.35 -5.52 2.52
N ASP A 187 20.07 -4.42 2.24
CA ASP A 187 20.95 -3.76 3.20
C ASP A 187 20.16 -2.94 4.22
N PRO A 188 20.30 -3.16 5.53
CA PRO A 188 19.52 -2.47 6.56
C PRO A 188 19.79 -0.97 6.65
N ILE A 189 21.01 -0.51 6.34
CA ILE A 189 21.36 0.91 6.39
C ILE A 189 20.71 1.63 5.21
N ARG A 190 20.81 1.08 4.00
CA ARG A 190 20.11 1.60 2.82
C ARG A 190 18.59 1.51 2.99
N HIS A 191 18.08 0.45 3.59
CA HIS A 191 16.66 0.33 3.90
C HIS A 191 16.21 1.48 4.79
N ARG A 192 16.94 1.78 5.87
CA ARG A 192 16.64 2.91 6.75
C ARG A 192 16.73 4.26 6.03
N GLN A 193 17.74 4.44 5.17
CA GLN A 193 17.91 5.67 4.39
C GLN A 193 16.68 5.98 3.53
N TYR A 194 16.11 4.97 2.85
CA TYR A 194 15.03 5.15 1.89
C TYR A 194 13.62 4.90 2.44
N THR A 195 13.49 4.22 3.57
CA THR A 195 12.18 3.87 4.13
C THR A 195 11.93 4.40 5.55
N GLY A 196 12.96 4.96 6.18
CA GLY A 196 12.89 5.49 7.55
C GLY A 196 13.13 4.46 8.65
N ALA A 197 13.29 3.17 8.34
CA ALA A 197 13.55 2.10 9.31
C ALA A 197 14.50 1.03 8.73
N GLU A 198 15.25 0.34 9.58
CA GLU A 198 15.99 -0.86 9.20
C GLU A 198 15.05 -2.04 8.93
N ASN A 199 15.52 -3.03 8.17
CA ASN A 199 14.69 -4.15 7.71
C ASN A 199 14.67 -5.37 8.66
N HIS A 200 15.39 -5.37 9.77
CA HIS A 200 15.52 -6.53 10.66
C HIS A 200 14.16 -7.11 11.07
N ARG A 201 13.26 -6.26 11.62
CA ARG A 201 11.89 -6.69 11.99
C ARG A 201 11.10 -7.23 10.80
N ILE A 202 11.27 -6.63 9.63
CA ILE A 202 10.59 -7.07 8.40
C ILE A 202 11.05 -8.48 8.05
N MET A 203 12.34 -8.75 8.09
CA MET A 203 12.92 -10.05 7.77
C MET A 203 12.57 -11.12 8.81
N GLU A 204 12.57 -10.77 10.09
CA GLU A 204 12.09 -11.66 11.17
C GLU A 204 10.62 -12.05 10.97
N ASN A 205 9.79 -11.07 10.62
CA ASN A 205 8.37 -11.29 10.35
C ASN A 205 8.13 -12.06 9.05
N LEU A 206 8.95 -11.85 8.01
CA LEU A 206 8.86 -12.61 6.76
C LEU A 206 9.25 -14.08 6.98
N ASP A 207 10.33 -14.34 7.72
CA ASP A 207 10.74 -15.71 8.07
C ASP A 207 9.65 -16.42 8.89
N TYR A 208 9.13 -15.76 9.92
CA TYR A 208 8.02 -16.27 10.73
C TYR A 208 6.79 -16.56 9.87
N LEU A 209 6.36 -15.60 9.02
CA LEU A 209 5.18 -15.73 8.18
C LEU A 209 5.31 -16.90 7.21
N THR A 210 6.48 -17.08 6.57
CA THR A 210 6.72 -18.19 5.65
C THR A 210 6.74 -19.57 6.35
N GLN A 211 7.16 -19.62 7.62
CA GLN A 211 7.07 -20.84 8.43
C GLN A 211 5.62 -21.17 8.81
N ALA A 212 4.86 -20.15 9.21
CA ALA A 212 3.46 -20.33 9.61
C ALA A 212 2.51 -20.59 8.42
N THR A 213 2.89 -20.16 7.22
CA THR A 213 2.04 -20.19 6.01
C THR A 213 2.81 -20.64 4.77
N PRO A 214 3.44 -21.84 4.76
CA PRO A 214 4.26 -22.28 3.64
C PRO A 214 3.44 -22.34 2.34
N GLY A 215 4.01 -21.79 1.25
CA GLY A 215 3.35 -21.74 -0.05
C GLY A 215 2.22 -20.72 -0.19
N ARG A 216 2.01 -19.83 0.80
CA ARG A 216 0.99 -18.76 0.75
C ARG A 216 1.58 -17.35 0.75
N VAL A 217 2.89 -17.21 0.56
CA VAL A 217 3.56 -15.91 0.57
C VAL A 217 4.20 -15.65 -0.77
N ILE A 218 3.83 -14.54 -1.43
CA ILE A 218 4.55 -13.97 -2.55
C ILE A 218 5.38 -12.82 -2.02
N CYS A 219 6.71 -12.93 -2.15
CA CYS A 219 7.61 -11.85 -1.78
C CYS A 219 7.64 -10.82 -2.92
N ARG A 220 7.29 -9.57 -2.65
CA ARG A 220 7.30 -8.47 -3.62
C ARG A 220 8.53 -7.60 -3.45
N ILE A 221 9.24 -7.36 -4.55
CA ILE A 221 10.43 -6.50 -4.58
C ILE A 221 10.16 -5.34 -5.52
N PRO A 222 9.83 -4.14 -5.00
CA PRO A 222 9.73 -2.95 -5.83
C PRO A 222 11.13 -2.53 -6.30
N LEU A 223 11.37 -2.56 -7.62
CA LEU A 223 12.62 -2.14 -8.23
C LEU A 223 12.58 -0.63 -8.48
N ILE A 224 13.47 0.11 -7.81
CA ILE A 224 13.56 1.56 -7.89
C ILE A 224 14.82 1.95 -8.67
N PRO A 225 14.70 2.69 -9.79
CA PRO A 225 15.82 3.07 -10.61
C PRO A 225 16.95 3.74 -9.82
N GLY A 226 18.17 3.21 -9.97
CA GLY A 226 19.37 3.72 -9.27
C GLY A 226 19.42 3.47 -7.77
N VAL A 227 18.42 2.77 -7.21
CA VAL A 227 18.41 2.43 -5.78
C VAL A 227 18.64 0.93 -5.55
N ASN A 228 17.85 0.06 -6.16
CA ASN A 228 17.91 -1.38 -5.91
C ASN A 228 17.64 -2.20 -7.18
N ASP A 229 17.88 -1.63 -8.35
CA ASP A 229 17.59 -2.25 -9.63
C ASP A 229 18.83 -2.66 -10.43
N ALA A 230 20.02 -2.60 -9.84
CA ALA A 230 21.25 -3.11 -10.44
C ALA A 230 21.29 -4.66 -10.44
N PRO A 231 22.06 -5.29 -11.35
CA PRO A 231 22.25 -6.74 -11.33
C PRO A 231 22.74 -7.29 -9.99
N GLU A 232 23.64 -6.56 -9.32
CA GLU A 232 24.25 -6.90 -8.04
C GLU A 232 23.23 -6.85 -6.89
N ASP A 233 22.22 -5.99 -7.00
CA ASP A 233 21.11 -5.96 -6.04
C ASP A 233 20.31 -7.26 -6.08
N MET A 234 20.17 -7.90 -7.26
CA MET A 234 19.49 -9.20 -7.39
C MET A 234 20.24 -10.31 -6.64
N ASP A 235 21.58 -10.30 -6.68
CA ASP A 235 22.39 -11.25 -5.92
C ASP A 235 22.24 -11.02 -4.40
N ALA A 236 22.16 -9.77 -3.98
CA ALA A 236 21.92 -9.42 -2.57
C ALA A 236 20.52 -9.84 -2.10
N PHE A 237 19.48 -9.67 -2.93
CA PHE A 237 18.14 -10.20 -2.63
C PHE A 237 18.13 -11.72 -2.58
N ALA A 238 18.83 -12.40 -3.50
CA ALA A 238 18.95 -13.86 -3.49
C ALA A 238 19.59 -14.36 -2.19
N ALA A 239 20.69 -13.75 -1.76
CA ALA A 239 21.37 -14.09 -0.50
C ALA A 239 20.43 -13.91 0.71
N LEU A 240 19.71 -12.78 0.77
CA LEU A 240 18.78 -12.45 1.84
C LEU A 240 17.60 -13.44 1.94
N LEU A 241 17.02 -13.82 0.80
CA LEU A 241 15.81 -14.65 0.74
C LEU A 241 16.13 -16.15 0.73
N SER A 242 17.37 -16.56 0.45
CA SER A 242 17.79 -17.96 0.34
C SER A 242 17.36 -18.86 1.51
N PRO A 243 17.38 -18.41 2.79
CA PRO A 243 16.98 -19.26 3.93
C PRO A 243 15.49 -19.62 3.96
N MET A 244 14.64 -18.84 3.28
CA MET A 244 13.19 -19.00 3.31
C MET A 244 12.57 -19.31 1.95
N VAL A 245 13.38 -19.36 0.89
CA VAL A 245 12.91 -19.38 -0.50
C VAL A 245 11.98 -20.56 -0.82
N GLU A 246 12.21 -21.73 -0.24
CA GLU A 246 11.41 -22.94 -0.48
C GLU A 246 10.02 -22.87 0.18
N ARG A 247 9.83 -21.95 1.10
CA ARG A 247 8.55 -21.69 1.77
C ARG A 247 7.73 -20.61 1.07
N LEU A 248 8.34 -19.85 0.15
CA LEU A 248 7.65 -18.86 -0.67
C LEU A 248 6.84 -19.54 -1.79
N GLN A 249 5.70 -18.97 -2.12
CA GLN A 249 4.96 -19.35 -3.33
C GLN A 249 5.66 -18.84 -4.60
N ALA A 250 6.15 -17.60 -4.56
CA ALA A 250 6.85 -16.94 -5.65
C ALA A 250 7.56 -15.67 -5.17
N ILE A 251 8.38 -15.09 -6.04
CA ILE A 251 8.93 -13.73 -5.90
C ILE A 251 8.44 -12.90 -7.09
N GLU A 252 7.86 -11.74 -6.80
CA GLU A 252 7.37 -10.79 -7.81
C GLU A 252 8.24 -9.53 -7.82
N LEU A 253 8.85 -9.21 -8.96
CA LEU A 253 9.55 -7.95 -9.17
C LEU A 253 8.55 -6.92 -9.68
N LEU A 254 8.37 -5.83 -8.92
CA LEU A 254 7.48 -4.74 -9.29
C LEU A 254 8.27 -3.62 -9.97
N ARG A 255 7.82 -3.23 -11.16
CA ARG A 255 8.37 -2.10 -11.90
C ARG A 255 8.09 -0.80 -11.17
N TYR A 256 9.05 0.13 -11.16
CA TYR A 256 8.82 1.48 -10.65
C TYR A 256 7.72 2.19 -11.45
N ASN A 257 6.80 2.83 -10.73
CA ASN A 257 5.73 3.61 -11.33
C ASN A 257 5.79 5.07 -10.81
N PRO A 258 6.07 6.06 -11.69
CA PRO A 258 6.22 7.47 -11.29
C PRO A 258 4.89 8.19 -11.05
N LEU A 259 3.73 7.56 -11.27
CA LEU A 259 2.42 8.21 -11.23
C LEU A 259 1.97 8.70 -9.83
N GLY A 260 2.79 8.49 -8.79
CA GLY A 260 2.50 8.94 -7.43
C GLY A 260 2.60 10.47 -7.22
N GLU A 261 3.26 11.22 -8.08
CA GLU A 261 3.59 12.65 -7.90
C GLU A 261 2.37 13.53 -7.56
N SER A 262 1.26 13.34 -8.27
CA SER A 262 0.04 14.11 -8.02
C SER A 262 -0.49 13.94 -6.60
N LYS A 263 -0.37 12.76 -6.00
CA LYS A 263 -0.80 12.48 -4.62
C LYS A 263 0.09 13.19 -3.59
N TYR A 264 1.40 13.33 -3.88
CA TYR A 264 2.31 14.12 -3.04
C TYR A 264 1.88 15.59 -3.04
N THR A 265 1.68 16.18 -4.21
CA THR A 265 1.16 17.55 -4.33
C THR A 265 -0.16 17.71 -3.58
N MET A 266 -1.12 16.81 -3.78
CA MET A 266 -2.43 16.85 -3.11
C MET A 266 -2.32 16.73 -1.59
N SER A 267 -1.36 15.98 -1.08
CA SER A 267 -1.12 15.80 0.36
C SER A 267 -0.17 16.86 0.96
N GLY A 268 0.38 17.77 0.13
CA GLY A 268 1.34 18.79 0.56
C GLY A 268 2.67 18.22 1.03
N ARG A 269 3.13 17.16 0.38
CA ARG A 269 4.41 16.49 0.62
C ARG A 269 5.34 16.72 -0.57
N ASP A 270 6.64 16.74 -0.30
CA ASP A 270 7.65 16.82 -1.35
C ASP A 270 7.76 15.47 -2.07
N TYR A 271 7.83 15.51 -3.39
CA TYR A 271 8.03 14.34 -4.23
C TYR A 271 9.49 14.25 -4.67
N VAL A 272 10.08 13.06 -4.50
CA VAL A 272 11.40 12.73 -5.03
C VAL A 272 11.19 11.73 -6.16
N GLY A 273 11.47 12.15 -7.41
CA GLY A 273 11.43 11.28 -8.58
C GLY A 273 12.68 10.40 -8.66
N PHE A 274 12.50 9.15 -9.10
CA PHE A 274 13.60 8.19 -9.34
C PHE A 274 13.83 7.93 -10.83
N GLY A 275 13.39 8.83 -11.69
CA GLY A 275 13.52 8.72 -13.13
C GLY A 275 12.35 7.99 -13.79
N GLU A 276 12.62 7.38 -14.94
CA GLU A 276 11.63 6.64 -15.72
C GLU A 276 11.51 5.19 -15.25
N SER A 277 10.38 4.57 -15.53
CA SER A 277 10.17 3.14 -15.31
C SER A 277 11.16 2.30 -16.11
N GLN A 278 11.59 1.15 -15.56
CA GLN A 278 12.42 0.21 -16.28
C GLN A 278 11.72 -0.31 -17.54
N SER A 279 12.48 -0.57 -18.61
CA SER A 279 11.95 -1.25 -19.81
C SER A 279 11.64 -2.72 -19.51
N ASP A 280 10.81 -3.35 -20.36
CA ASP A 280 10.50 -4.78 -20.27
C ASP A 280 11.78 -5.63 -20.31
N HIS A 281 12.73 -5.27 -21.18
CA HIS A 281 14.02 -5.95 -21.28
C HIS A 281 14.80 -5.92 -19.95
N VAL A 282 14.83 -4.77 -19.27
CA VAL A 282 15.48 -4.65 -17.95
C VAL A 282 14.77 -5.50 -16.92
N MET A 283 13.44 -5.45 -16.86
CA MET A 283 12.66 -6.26 -15.92
C MET A 283 12.90 -7.75 -16.10
N LEU A 284 12.85 -8.25 -17.35
CA LEU A 284 13.11 -9.66 -17.67
C LEU A 284 14.54 -10.08 -17.33
N ALA A 285 15.53 -9.21 -17.56
CA ALA A 285 16.91 -9.48 -17.18
C ALA A 285 17.09 -9.58 -15.65
N ARG A 286 16.36 -8.77 -14.86
CA ARG A 286 16.37 -8.86 -13.38
C ARG A 286 15.69 -10.12 -12.87
N VAL A 287 14.57 -10.51 -13.49
CA VAL A 287 13.91 -11.80 -13.21
C VAL A 287 14.87 -12.95 -13.43
N ALA A 288 15.47 -13.05 -14.61
CA ALA A 288 16.41 -14.12 -14.94
C ALA A 288 17.62 -14.16 -14.00
N ARG A 289 18.18 -12.99 -13.64
CA ARG A 289 19.31 -12.90 -12.69
C ARG A 289 18.96 -13.44 -11.32
N LEU A 290 17.83 -12.98 -10.76
CA LEU A 290 17.39 -13.40 -9.43
C LEU A 290 17.04 -14.89 -9.39
N GLU A 291 16.34 -15.39 -10.42
CA GLU A 291 15.99 -16.81 -10.54
C GLU A 291 17.23 -17.71 -10.63
N SER A 292 18.23 -17.30 -11.44
CA SER A 292 19.52 -17.98 -11.53
C SER A 292 20.28 -17.98 -10.19
N ALA A 293 20.35 -16.84 -9.51
CA ALA A 293 21.02 -16.71 -8.21
C ALA A 293 20.35 -17.56 -7.11
N LEU A 294 19.03 -17.79 -7.23
CA LEU A 294 18.27 -18.71 -6.35
C LEU A 294 18.28 -20.16 -6.85
N SER A 295 19.03 -20.48 -7.91
CA SER A 295 19.13 -21.84 -8.48
C SER A 295 17.76 -22.45 -8.88
N GLY A 296 16.81 -21.61 -9.29
CA GLY A 296 15.47 -22.03 -9.70
C GLY A 296 14.61 -22.63 -8.59
N ARG A 297 14.96 -22.45 -7.31
CA ARG A 297 14.24 -23.02 -6.16
C ARG A 297 12.86 -22.40 -5.92
N VAL A 298 12.59 -21.26 -6.53
CA VAL A 298 11.30 -20.55 -6.47
C VAL A 298 11.06 -19.86 -7.81
N ARG A 299 9.80 -19.74 -8.20
CA ARG A 299 9.42 -18.96 -9.38
C ARG A 299 9.66 -17.47 -9.12
N VAL A 300 10.36 -16.80 -10.03
CA VAL A 300 10.51 -15.34 -10.08
C VAL A 300 9.77 -14.81 -11.31
N PHE A 301 9.00 -13.74 -11.14
CA PHE A 301 8.25 -13.16 -12.25
C PHE A 301 8.06 -11.65 -12.09
N THR A 302 7.60 -11.01 -13.16
CA THR A 302 7.14 -9.61 -13.19
C THR A 302 5.90 -9.53 -14.07
N VAL A 303 5.04 -8.54 -13.82
CA VAL A 303 3.95 -8.18 -14.72
C VAL A 303 4.46 -7.07 -15.64
N LEU A 304 4.41 -7.28 -16.97
CA LEU A 304 4.89 -6.33 -17.98
C LEU A 304 3.81 -5.34 -18.41
#